data_438ddf68a55e5b5711d1bc6779f330cd
#
_entry.id   438ddf68a55e5b5711d1bc6779f330cd
#
_cell.length_a   1.000
_cell.length_b   1.000
_cell.length_c   1.000
_cell.angle_alpha   90.00
_cell.angle_beta   90.00
_cell.angle_gamma   90.00
#
_symmetry.space_group_name_H-M   'P 1'
#
loop_
_entity.id
_entity.type
_entity.pdbx_description
1 polymer ?
#
loop_
_entity_poly.entity_id
_entity_poly.type
_entity_poly.pdbx_seq_one_letter_code
_entity_poly.pdbx_strand_id
1 'polypeptide(L)'
;LIFYTVREYRPKSIEFLNTGNGTKTLSEGDSFSVLTYNTGYGALSKDEDFFMDGGRKVQPDRKEVVETNLAGISDILKNQAADFYFLQEVDIDAKRSFHINERAYYEKALDMSSIYACNFKCDFVPYPLPPIGKVEAGLVTMTDYQVESAKRIKLAESFSWPIKTCNLKRCMLETRIPIEGTDKELVLINFHLEAYDSGEG
;
A
#
# COMPACT_ATOMS: atom_id res chain seq x y z
N LEU A 1 3.20 20.46 18.40
CA LEU A 1 2.65 20.89 17.11
C LEU A 1 3.73 21.26 16.10
N ILE A 2 4.73 22.11 16.44
CA ILE A 2 5.82 22.53 15.54
C ILE A 2 6.51 21.31 14.90
N PHE A 3 6.89 20.32 15.70
CA PHE A 3 7.52 19.08 15.21
C PHE A 3 6.70 18.45 14.08
N TYR A 4 5.40 18.22 14.29
CA TYR A 4 4.53 17.59 13.29
C TYR A 4 4.37 18.44 12.04
N THR A 5 4.26 19.76 12.18
CA THR A 5 4.14 20.66 11.03
C THR A 5 5.40 20.67 10.15
N VAL A 6 6.59 20.63 10.79
CA VAL A 6 7.87 20.60 10.08
C VAL A 6 8.14 19.24 9.42
N ARG A 7 7.74 18.17 10.09
CA ARG A 7 7.96 16.78 9.65
C ARG A 7 6.82 16.19 8.85
N GLU A 8 5.76 16.98 8.58
CA GLU A 8 4.62 16.52 7.80
C GLU A 8 5.05 16.00 6.42
N TYR A 9 4.63 14.79 6.08
CA TYR A 9 4.74 14.25 4.73
C TYR A 9 3.83 15.05 3.78
N ARG A 10 4.42 15.73 2.80
CA ARG A 10 3.71 16.58 1.83
C ARG A 10 4.02 16.14 0.41
N PRO A 11 3.37 15.08 -0.07
CA PRO A 11 3.58 14.61 -1.43
C PRO A 11 3.09 15.63 -2.46
N LYS A 12 3.74 15.64 -3.63
CA LYS A 12 3.28 16.42 -4.78
C LYS A 12 1.93 15.91 -5.29
N SER A 13 1.24 16.72 -6.07
CA SER A 13 -0.03 16.30 -6.71
C SER A 13 0.17 15.10 -7.62
N ILE A 14 1.29 15.05 -8.36
CA ILE A 14 1.71 13.93 -9.20
C ILE A 14 3.20 13.67 -8.94
N GLU A 15 3.54 12.40 -8.73
CA GLU A 15 4.91 11.92 -8.58
C GLU A 15 5.13 10.73 -9.51
N PHE A 16 6.16 10.79 -10.35
CA PHE A 16 6.58 9.63 -11.15
C PHE A 16 7.31 8.64 -10.26
N LEU A 17 7.01 7.37 -10.47
CA LEU A 17 7.52 6.26 -9.67
C LEU A 17 8.44 5.35 -10.48
N ASN A 18 9.25 4.56 -9.80
CA ASN A 18 10.02 3.49 -10.43
C ASN A 18 9.07 2.40 -10.93
N THR A 19 9.24 1.96 -12.17
CA THR A 19 8.36 1.03 -12.87
C THR A 19 8.65 -0.45 -12.59
N GLY A 20 9.71 -0.77 -11.85
CA GLY A 20 10.11 -2.16 -11.61
C GLY A 20 10.88 -2.75 -12.79
N ASN A 21 10.97 -4.10 -12.83
CA ASN A 21 11.80 -4.85 -13.78
C ASN A 21 11.00 -5.89 -14.59
N GLY A 22 9.68 -5.77 -14.68
CA GLY A 22 8.85 -6.68 -15.46
C GLY A 22 9.26 -6.71 -16.93
N THR A 23 9.23 -7.88 -17.54
CA THR A 23 9.69 -8.10 -18.92
C THR A 23 8.65 -8.77 -19.82
N LYS A 24 7.53 -9.26 -19.23
CA LYS A 24 6.44 -9.86 -19.97
C LYS A 24 5.74 -8.78 -20.81
N THR A 25 5.44 -9.07 -22.08
CA THR A 25 4.69 -8.16 -22.95
C THR A 25 3.21 -8.49 -22.94
N LEU A 26 2.37 -7.47 -23.14
CA LEU A 26 0.91 -7.60 -23.32
C LEU A 26 0.59 -7.36 -24.78
N SER A 27 -0.16 -8.28 -25.40
CA SER A 27 -0.59 -8.16 -26.79
C SER A 27 -2.11 -7.95 -26.92
N GLU A 28 -2.55 -7.43 -28.06
CA GLU A 28 -3.99 -7.25 -28.33
C GLU A 28 -4.70 -8.61 -28.39
N GLY A 29 -5.77 -8.76 -27.60
CA GLY A 29 -6.51 -10.02 -27.46
C GLY A 29 -6.07 -10.91 -26.31
N ASP A 30 -4.98 -10.58 -25.61
CA ASP A 30 -4.58 -11.31 -24.41
C ASP A 30 -5.62 -11.17 -23.29
N SER A 31 -5.76 -12.24 -22.53
CA SER A 31 -6.53 -12.24 -21.28
C SER A 31 -5.58 -12.11 -20.10
N PHE A 32 -5.96 -11.35 -19.10
CA PHE A 32 -5.19 -11.19 -17.86
C PHE A 32 -6.11 -11.22 -16.64
N SER A 33 -5.52 -11.53 -15.51
CA SER A 33 -6.19 -11.57 -14.21
C SER A 33 -5.67 -10.47 -13.29
N VAL A 34 -6.58 -9.87 -12.50
CA VAL A 34 -6.26 -8.88 -11.48
C VAL A 34 -6.75 -9.38 -10.13
N LEU A 35 -5.87 -9.39 -9.15
CA LEU A 35 -6.21 -9.65 -7.76
C LEU A 35 -6.04 -8.36 -6.96
N THR A 36 -7.05 -7.97 -6.19
CA THR A 36 -6.94 -6.89 -5.21
C THR A 36 -7.03 -7.46 -3.80
N TYR A 37 -6.15 -7.02 -2.91
CA TYR A 37 -6.07 -7.53 -1.54
C TYR A 37 -5.58 -6.45 -0.57
N ASN A 38 -6.40 -6.15 0.45
CA ASN A 38 -5.95 -5.35 1.58
C ASN A 38 -5.19 -6.25 2.54
N THR A 39 -3.89 -5.98 2.75
CA THR A 39 -3.00 -6.83 3.56
C THR A 39 -3.12 -6.59 5.07
N GLY A 40 -3.82 -5.52 5.48
CA GLY A 40 -3.99 -5.19 6.90
C GLY A 40 -2.65 -5.00 7.63
N TYR A 41 -1.63 -4.47 6.95
CA TYR A 41 -0.29 -4.25 7.52
C TYR A 41 0.37 -5.55 8.05
N GLY A 42 -0.06 -6.72 7.58
CA GLY A 42 0.33 -8.00 8.18
C GLY A 42 0.01 -8.13 9.67
N ALA A 43 -0.67 -7.14 10.25
CA ALA A 43 -0.88 -7.03 11.70
C ALA A 43 -2.32 -7.31 12.12
N LEU A 44 -3.25 -7.49 11.16
CA LEU A 44 -4.68 -7.69 11.41
C LEU A 44 -5.03 -9.17 11.17
N SER A 45 -4.93 -10.00 12.20
CA SER A 45 -5.44 -11.36 12.19
C SER A 45 -6.72 -11.48 13.01
N LYS A 46 -7.45 -12.58 12.82
CA LYS A 46 -8.72 -12.84 13.52
C LYS A 46 -8.63 -12.79 15.06
N ASP A 47 -7.43 -12.98 15.61
CA ASP A 47 -7.18 -13.04 17.04
C ASP A 47 -6.61 -11.70 17.58
N GLU A 48 -6.50 -10.67 16.73
CA GLU A 48 -5.99 -9.35 17.12
C GLU A 48 -7.10 -8.39 17.54
N ASP A 49 -6.86 -7.70 18.65
CA ASP A 49 -7.78 -6.73 19.26
C ASP A 49 -7.44 -5.31 18.75
N PHE A 50 -7.64 -5.07 17.43
CA PHE A 50 -7.21 -3.83 16.80
C PHE A 50 -8.12 -2.64 17.14
N PHE A 51 -7.53 -1.49 17.50
CA PHE A 51 -8.27 -0.34 18.03
C PHE A 51 -9.27 0.27 17.04
N MET A 52 -9.04 0.21 15.74
CA MET A 52 -9.99 0.74 14.74
C MET A 52 -11.21 -0.14 14.56
N ASP A 53 -11.13 -1.42 14.94
CA ASP A 53 -12.26 -2.36 14.92
C ASP A 53 -12.96 -2.46 16.29
N GLY A 54 -12.75 -1.45 17.13
CA GLY A 54 -13.34 -1.39 18.48
C GLY A 54 -12.49 -2.05 19.58
N GLY A 55 -11.31 -2.53 19.26
CA GLY A 55 -10.33 -3.09 20.18
C GLY A 55 -9.45 -2.03 20.86
N ARG A 56 -8.30 -2.46 21.40
CA ARG A 56 -7.39 -1.60 22.18
C ARG A 56 -5.95 -1.63 21.69
N LYS A 57 -5.56 -2.63 20.89
CA LYS A 57 -4.17 -2.78 20.44
C LYS A 57 -3.89 -1.97 19.19
N VAL A 58 -2.68 -1.47 19.08
CA VAL A 58 -2.14 -0.76 17.90
C VAL A 58 -1.09 -1.60 17.18
N GLN A 59 -0.75 -2.75 17.74
CA GLN A 59 0.31 -3.63 17.27
C GLN A 59 0.07 -5.04 17.85
N PRO A 60 0.38 -6.12 17.11
CA PRO A 60 0.42 -7.47 17.66
C PRO A 60 1.43 -7.60 18.81
N ASP A 61 1.21 -8.58 19.70
CA ASP A 61 2.09 -8.76 20.86
C ASP A 61 3.50 -9.22 20.48
N ARG A 62 3.67 -9.88 19.34
CA ARG A 62 4.93 -10.48 18.91
C ARG A 62 5.12 -10.35 17.39
N LYS A 63 6.38 -10.20 17.00
CA LYS A 63 6.80 -10.12 15.60
C LYS A 63 6.41 -11.34 14.78
N GLU A 64 6.48 -12.53 15.39
CA GLU A 64 6.15 -13.81 14.76
C GLU A 64 4.70 -13.88 14.27
N VAL A 65 3.79 -13.11 14.89
CA VAL A 65 2.39 -12.99 14.42
C VAL A 65 2.37 -12.33 13.04
N VAL A 66 3.07 -11.21 12.89
CA VAL A 66 3.18 -10.51 11.60
C VAL A 66 3.86 -11.41 10.57
N GLU A 67 4.96 -12.06 10.91
CA GLU A 67 5.68 -12.97 9.99
C GLU A 67 4.78 -14.13 9.53
N THR A 68 3.98 -14.71 10.44
CA THR A 68 3.00 -15.76 10.11
C THR A 68 1.92 -15.24 9.17
N ASN A 69 1.38 -14.04 9.43
CA ASN A 69 0.36 -13.43 8.58
C ASN A 69 0.91 -13.14 7.18
N LEU A 70 2.12 -12.58 7.08
CA LEU A 70 2.77 -12.32 5.79
C LEU A 70 2.99 -13.61 4.99
N ALA A 71 3.40 -14.69 5.65
CA ALA A 71 3.52 -16.00 5.01
C ALA A 71 2.17 -16.49 4.47
N GLY A 72 1.11 -16.43 5.30
CA GLY A 72 -0.24 -16.82 4.89
C GLY A 72 -0.79 -15.99 3.74
N ILE A 73 -0.61 -14.66 3.78
CA ILE A 73 -0.98 -13.76 2.68
C ILE A 73 -0.21 -14.14 1.41
N SER A 74 1.10 -14.35 1.51
CA SER A 74 1.93 -14.74 0.36
C SER A 74 1.47 -16.07 -0.27
N ASP A 75 1.06 -17.03 0.54
CA ASP A 75 0.51 -18.30 0.05
C ASP A 75 -0.83 -18.09 -0.69
N ILE A 76 -1.69 -17.21 -0.18
CA ILE A 76 -2.93 -16.84 -0.88
C ILE A 76 -2.60 -16.22 -2.24
N LEU A 77 -1.70 -15.24 -2.27
CA LEU A 77 -1.31 -14.54 -3.50
C LEU A 77 -0.72 -15.52 -4.53
N LYS A 78 0.19 -16.41 -4.12
CA LYS A 78 0.76 -17.45 -4.98
C LYS A 78 -0.29 -18.39 -5.56
N ASN A 79 -1.21 -18.83 -4.71
CA ASN A 79 -2.24 -19.80 -5.12
C ASN A 79 -3.22 -19.20 -6.13
N GLN A 80 -3.44 -17.88 -6.12
CA GLN A 80 -4.28 -17.20 -7.10
C GLN A 80 -3.57 -16.99 -8.44
N ALA A 81 -2.23 -16.92 -8.44
CA ALA A 81 -1.38 -16.80 -9.64
C ALA A 81 -1.87 -15.71 -10.61
N ALA A 82 -2.20 -14.52 -10.10
CA ALA A 82 -2.72 -13.42 -10.91
C ALA A 82 -1.59 -12.74 -11.72
N ASP A 83 -1.96 -12.11 -12.83
CA ASP A 83 -1.03 -11.32 -13.64
C ASP A 83 -0.70 -9.97 -13.00
N PHE A 84 -1.67 -9.39 -12.27
CA PHE A 84 -1.54 -8.12 -11.57
C PHE A 84 -2.08 -8.25 -10.14
N TYR A 85 -1.28 -7.80 -9.17
CA TYR A 85 -1.71 -7.75 -7.77
C TYR A 85 -1.80 -6.29 -7.32
N PHE A 86 -2.96 -5.90 -6.81
CA PHE A 86 -3.21 -4.60 -6.17
C PHE A 86 -3.27 -4.80 -4.67
N LEU A 87 -2.21 -4.43 -3.97
CA LEU A 87 -2.12 -4.57 -2.53
C LEU A 87 -2.31 -3.20 -1.87
N GLN A 88 -3.13 -3.16 -0.84
CA GLN A 88 -3.36 -2.00 0.01
C GLN A 88 -2.86 -2.29 1.42
N GLU A 89 -2.59 -1.23 2.17
CA GLU A 89 -2.11 -1.31 3.55
C GLU A 89 -0.80 -2.09 3.71
N VAL A 90 0.17 -1.83 2.83
CA VAL A 90 1.49 -2.46 2.85
C VAL A 90 2.47 -1.56 3.61
N ASP A 91 2.98 -2.02 4.75
CA ASP A 91 3.99 -1.31 5.52
C ASP A 91 5.39 -1.48 4.91
N ILE A 92 6.13 -0.36 4.88
CA ILE A 92 7.56 -0.35 4.51
C ILE A 92 8.43 -0.26 5.75
N ASP A 93 8.03 0.61 6.69
CA ASP A 93 8.73 0.83 7.95
C ASP A 93 7.75 1.39 8.99
N ALA A 94 7.08 0.51 9.71
CA ALA A 94 6.12 0.90 10.72
C ALA A 94 6.31 0.13 12.03
N LYS A 95 6.08 0.82 13.16
CA LYS A 95 6.16 0.19 14.48
C LYS A 95 5.18 -0.98 14.60
N ARG A 96 3.93 -0.82 14.07
CA ARG A 96 2.86 -1.82 14.17
C ARG A 96 3.20 -3.16 13.51
N SER A 97 4.05 -3.14 12.49
CA SER A 97 4.55 -4.32 11.78
C SER A 97 6.00 -4.67 12.14
N PHE A 98 6.49 -4.22 13.30
CA PHE A 98 7.86 -4.46 13.79
C PHE A 98 8.95 -4.03 12.80
N HIS A 99 8.70 -2.97 12.03
CA HIS A 99 9.62 -2.44 11.02
C HIS A 99 9.95 -3.44 9.89
N ILE A 100 9.07 -4.42 9.66
CA ILE A 100 9.21 -5.34 8.53
C ILE A 100 8.87 -4.58 7.24
N ASN A 101 9.74 -4.69 6.23
CA ASN A 101 9.42 -4.22 4.88
C ASN A 101 8.58 -5.28 4.16
N GLU A 102 7.26 -5.13 4.25
CA GLU A 102 6.31 -6.08 3.68
C GLU A 102 6.37 -6.12 2.15
N ARG A 103 6.64 -4.97 1.51
CA ARG A 103 6.86 -4.91 0.06
C ARG A 103 7.99 -5.85 -0.36
N ALA A 104 9.16 -5.72 0.27
CA ALA A 104 10.31 -6.59 -0.03
C ALA A 104 10.01 -8.06 0.31
N TYR A 105 9.19 -8.31 1.32
CA TYR A 105 8.74 -9.66 1.67
C TYR A 105 7.91 -10.26 0.54
N TYR A 106 6.91 -9.54 0.01
CA TYR A 106 6.06 -10.01 -1.09
C TYR A 106 6.84 -10.12 -2.40
N GLU A 107 7.73 -9.18 -2.72
CA GLU A 107 8.62 -9.26 -3.89
C GLU A 107 9.43 -10.57 -3.88
N LYS A 108 10.04 -10.89 -2.75
CA LYS A 108 10.78 -12.14 -2.58
C LYS A 108 9.87 -13.37 -2.63
N ALA A 109 8.70 -13.31 -2.00
CA ALA A 109 7.80 -14.45 -1.92
C ALA A 109 7.20 -14.82 -3.28
N LEU A 110 6.85 -13.83 -4.11
CA LEU A 110 6.24 -14.03 -5.42
C LEU A 110 7.26 -14.08 -6.56
N ASP A 111 8.53 -13.77 -6.29
CA ASP A 111 9.59 -13.58 -7.30
C ASP A 111 9.16 -12.58 -8.39
N MET A 112 8.60 -11.45 -7.97
CA MET A 112 7.96 -10.47 -8.83
C MET A 112 8.32 -9.05 -8.42
N SER A 113 8.56 -8.16 -9.38
CA SER A 113 8.82 -6.76 -9.08
C SER A 113 7.55 -5.99 -8.70
N SER A 114 7.71 -4.85 -8.04
CA SER A 114 6.58 -4.04 -7.63
C SER A 114 6.79 -2.55 -7.80
N ILE A 115 5.68 -1.83 -7.91
CA ILE A 115 5.59 -0.37 -7.89
C ILE A 115 4.93 0.05 -6.57
N TYR A 116 5.51 1.04 -5.89
CA TYR A 116 5.04 1.50 -4.59
C TYR A 116 4.65 2.96 -4.60
N ALA A 117 3.48 3.28 -4.04
CA ALA A 117 3.02 4.64 -3.80
C ALA A 117 2.73 4.85 -2.30
N CYS A 118 3.53 5.70 -1.66
CA CYS A 118 3.35 6.04 -0.25
C CYS A 118 2.04 6.80 -0.05
N ASN A 119 1.19 6.36 0.86
CA ASN A 119 -0.04 7.05 1.25
C ASN A 119 -0.13 7.39 2.74
N PHE A 120 0.77 6.85 3.55
CA PHE A 120 0.87 7.18 4.97
C PHE A 120 2.34 7.22 5.39
N LYS A 121 2.82 8.40 5.79
CA LYS A 121 4.15 8.56 6.34
C LYS A 121 4.13 9.57 7.49
N CYS A 122 4.53 9.12 8.68
CA CYS A 122 4.63 9.94 9.87
C CYS A 122 5.71 9.38 10.80
N ASP A 123 6.60 10.25 11.29
CA ASP A 123 7.68 9.82 12.19
C ASP A 123 7.14 9.31 13.53
N PHE A 124 6.01 9.85 13.98
CA PHE A 124 5.37 9.41 15.22
C PHE A 124 3.89 9.82 15.25
N VAL A 125 2.98 8.85 15.14
CA VAL A 125 1.53 9.04 15.34
C VAL A 125 1.23 8.91 16.82
N PRO A 126 0.77 10.00 17.51
CA PRO A 126 0.71 10.05 18.98
C PRO A 126 -0.54 9.41 19.59
N TYR A 127 -1.42 8.87 18.79
CA TYR A 127 -2.70 8.26 19.21
C TYR A 127 -2.92 6.90 18.57
N PRO A 128 -3.84 6.07 19.12
CA PRO A 128 -4.44 6.17 20.44
C PRO A 128 -3.41 6.04 21.57
N LEU A 129 -3.80 5.60 22.75
CA LEU A 129 -2.89 5.21 23.82
C LEU A 129 -3.02 3.70 24.07
N PRO A 130 -1.93 2.93 23.85
CA PRO A 130 -0.56 3.33 23.44
C PRO A 130 -0.50 3.86 22.00
N PRO A 131 0.52 4.71 21.67
CA PRO A 131 0.59 5.35 20.36
C PRO A 131 0.99 4.38 19.25
N ILE A 132 0.45 4.60 18.05
CA ILE A 132 0.83 3.86 16.83
C ILE A 132 2.34 3.99 16.58
N GLY A 133 2.92 5.19 16.80
CA GLY A 133 4.34 5.45 16.59
C GLY A 133 4.67 5.71 15.14
N LYS A 134 5.86 5.27 14.67
CA LYS A 134 6.31 5.46 13.29
C LYS A 134 5.45 4.67 12.31
N VAL A 135 5.14 5.30 11.18
CA VAL A 135 4.46 4.66 10.05
C VAL A 135 5.08 5.12 8.74
N GLU A 136 5.37 4.18 7.86
CA GLU A 136 5.55 4.38 6.42
C GLU A 136 4.86 3.23 5.70
N ALA A 137 3.76 3.54 4.99
CA ALA A 137 2.87 2.57 4.36
C ALA A 137 2.33 3.08 3.03
N GLY A 138 1.82 2.18 2.20
CA GLY A 138 1.26 2.59 0.92
C GLY A 138 0.52 1.51 0.16
N LEU A 139 0.38 1.81 -1.14
CA LEU A 139 -0.16 0.93 -2.15
C LEU A 139 0.98 0.25 -2.89
N VAL A 140 0.79 -1.01 -3.25
CA VAL A 140 1.74 -1.78 -4.05
C VAL A 140 1.00 -2.40 -5.23
N THR A 141 1.50 -2.19 -6.44
CA THR A 141 1.10 -2.94 -7.63
C THR A 141 2.26 -3.86 -8.01
N MET A 142 2.00 -5.17 -8.15
CA MET A 142 3.01 -6.14 -8.56
C MET A 142 2.63 -6.76 -9.89
N THR A 143 3.61 -6.96 -10.76
CA THR A 143 3.44 -7.59 -12.06
C THR A 143 4.78 -7.96 -12.69
N ASP A 144 4.78 -8.98 -13.55
CA ASP A 144 5.90 -9.32 -14.42
C ASP A 144 5.81 -8.65 -15.79
N TYR A 145 4.70 -7.95 -16.07
CA TYR A 145 4.57 -7.19 -17.31
C TYR A 145 5.49 -5.97 -17.31
N GLN A 146 5.95 -5.62 -18.49
CA GLN A 146 6.72 -4.39 -18.71
C GLN A 146 5.83 -3.17 -18.44
N VAL A 147 6.28 -2.32 -17.53
CA VAL A 147 5.59 -1.08 -17.16
C VAL A 147 6.27 0.10 -17.85
N GLU A 148 5.55 0.81 -18.70
CA GLU A 148 6.06 2.01 -19.38
C GLU A 148 6.17 3.20 -18.43
N SER A 149 5.14 3.42 -17.63
CA SER A 149 5.15 4.50 -16.65
C SER A 149 4.28 4.18 -15.44
N ALA A 150 4.65 4.77 -14.30
CA ALA A 150 3.87 4.69 -13.09
C ALA A 150 3.84 6.04 -12.37
N LYS A 151 2.70 6.38 -11.77
CA LYS A 151 2.49 7.65 -11.07
C LYS A 151 1.73 7.44 -9.78
N ARG A 152 2.15 8.18 -8.76
CA ARG A 152 1.34 8.48 -7.61
C ARG A 152 0.53 9.75 -7.89
N ILE A 153 -0.80 9.69 -7.78
CA ILE A 153 -1.70 10.81 -7.98
C ILE A 153 -2.39 11.10 -6.65
N LYS A 154 -2.16 12.29 -6.08
CA LYS A 154 -2.70 12.70 -4.78
C LYS A 154 -4.23 12.82 -4.87
N LEU A 155 -4.93 12.25 -3.90
CA LEU A 155 -6.36 12.47 -3.65
C LEU A 155 -6.58 13.62 -2.66
N ALA A 156 -7.84 14.03 -2.50
CA ALA A 156 -8.22 15.03 -1.49
C ALA A 156 -7.80 14.58 -0.07
N GLU A 157 -7.45 15.53 0.77
CA GLU A 157 -7.11 15.27 2.17
C GLU A 157 -8.37 15.39 3.02
N SER A 158 -8.71 14.33 3.75
CA SER A 158 -9.91 14.27 4.60
C SER A 158 -9.80 15.11 5.88
N PHE A 159 -8.58 15.53 6.25
CA PHE A 159 -8.35 16.21 7.52
C PHE A 159 -7.70 17.58 7.34
N SER A 160 -8.10 18.53 8.20
CA SER A 160 -7.46 19.84 8.33
C SER A 160 -6.29 19.81 9.32
N TRP A 161 -5.50 20.88 9.34
CA TRP A 161 -4.48 21.08 10.37
C TRP A 161 -5.14 21.24 11.76
N PRO A 162 -4.60 20.65 12.84
CA PRO A 162 -3.31 19.94 12.91
C PRO A 162 -3.41 18.43 12.60
N ILE A 163 -4.56 17.82 12.52
CA ILE A 163 -4.77 16.37 12.42
C ILE A 163 -4.10 15.81 11.16
N LYS A 164 -4.17 16.53 10.03
CA LYS A 164 -3.57 16.09 8.77
C LYS A 164 -2.06 15.86 8.82
N THR A 165 -1.34 16.43 9.81
CA THR A 165 0.12 16.35 9.90
C THR A 165 0.63 14.93 10.21
N CYS A 166 -0.20 14.11 10.84
CA CYS A 166 0.11 12.71 11.16
C CYS A 166 -1.01 11.76 10.71
N ASN A 167 -1.60 12.05 9.56
CA ASN A 167 -2.67 11.24 8.98
C ASN A 167 -2.37 10.88 7.52
N LEU A 168 -3.19 10.00 6.95
CA LEU A 168 -3.06 9.50 5.60
C LEU A 168 -3.05 10.64 4.55
N LYS A 169 -2.22 10.47 3.54
CA LYS A 169 -2.18 11.27 2.31
C LYS A 169 -2.57 10.35 1.15
N ARG A 170 -3.86 10.04 1.07
CA ARG A 170 -4.38 9.06 0.12
C ARG A 170 -4.02 9.40 -1.32
N CYS A 171 -3.86 8.37 -2.13
CA CYS A 171 -3.48 8.51 -3.54
C CYS A 171 -4.06 7.38 -4.38
N MET A 172 -4.03 7.58 -5.69
CA MET A 172 -4.10 6.53 -6.68
C MET A 172 -2.68 6.16 -7.11
N LEU A 173 -2.43 4.88 -7.34
CA LEU A 173 -1.25 4.36 -8.01
C LEU A 173 -1.67 3.97 -9.42
N GLU A 174 -1.35 4.83 -10.40
CA GLU A 174 -1.52 4.58 -11.82
C GLU A 174 -0.33 3.81 -12.36
N THR A 175 -0.57 2.74 -13.11
CA THR A 175 0.44 1.94 -13.78
C THR A 175 0.01 1.73 -15.23
N ARG A 176 0.91 1.98 -16.20
CA ARG A 176 0.64 1.89 -17.64
C ARG A 176 1.46 0.78 -18.26
N ILE A 177 0.77 -0.14 -18.92
CA ILE A 177 1.34 -1.30 -19.61
C ILE A 177 1.15 -1.10 -21.10
N PRO A 178 2.19 -1.01 -21.91
CA PRO A 178 2.06 -0.87 -23.36
C PRO A 178 1.49 -2.17 -23.96
N ILE A 179 0.64 -2.03 -24.97
CA ILE A 179 0.13 -3.17 -25.76
C ILE A 179 0.99 -3.30 -27.00
N GLU A 180 1.73 -4.41 -27.09
CA GLU A 180 2.71 -4.67 -28.15
C GLU A 180 2.13 -4.50 -29.54
N GLY A 181 2.87 -3.82 -30.42
CA GLY A 181 2.47 -3.59 -31.82
C GLY A 181 1.37 -2.53 -32.01
N THR A 182 1.00 -1.80 -30.95
CA THR A 182 -0.02 -0.74 -31.00
C THR A 182 0.49 0.53 -30.30
N ASP A 183 -0.27 1.62 -30.42
CA ASP A 183 -0.09 2.85 -29.65
C ASP A 183 -1.01 2.91 -28.42
N LYS A 184 -1.65 1.78 -28.06
CA LYS A 184 -2.56 1.66 -26.91
C LYS A 184 -1.82 1.22 -25.65
N GLU A 185 -2.42 1.52 -24.50
CA GLU A 185 -1.95 1.11 -23.18
C GLU A 185 -3.11 0.53 -22.36
N LEU A 186 -2.80 -0.46 -21.54
CA LEU A 186 -3.65 -0.85 -20.41
C LEU A 186 -3.31 0.06 -19.23
N VAL A 187 -4.31 0.80 -18.73
CA VAL A 187 -4.17 1.66 -17.57
C VAL A 187 -4.77 0.97 -16.35
N LEU A 188 -3.94 0.72 -15.36
CA LEU A 188 -4.29 0.07 -14.10
C LEU A 188 -4.27 1.10 -12.98
N ILE A 189 -5.32 1.14 -12.16
CA ILE A 189 -5.44 2.07 -11.02
C ILE A 189 -5.66 1.28 -9.73
N ASN A 190 -4.64 1.27 -8.89
CA ASN A 190 -4.75 0.75 -7.52
C ASN A 190 -5.00 1.93 -6.57
N PHE A 191 -6.00 1.81 -5.70
CA PHE A 191 -6.34 2.84 -4.73
C PHE A 191 -6.97 2.26 -3.47
N HIS A 192 -6.96 3.05 -2.40
CA HIS A 192 -7.62 2.74 -1.15
C HIS A 192 -8.30 4.00 -0.65
N LEU A 193 -9.64 4.06 -0.77
CA LEU A 193 -10.44 5.21 -0.37
C LEU A 193 -10.66 5.26 1.14
N GLU A 194 -11.24 6.37 1.62
CA GLU A 194 -11.61 6.55 3.03
C GLU A 194 -12.75 5.60 3.38
N ALA A 195 -12.59 4.84 4.47
CA ALA A 195 -13.61 3.90 4.93
C ALA A 195 -14.64 4.57 5.86
N TYR A 196 -14.26 5.68 6.47
CA TYR A 196 -15.07 6.40 7.47
C TYR A 196 -15.34 7.82 6.97
N ASP A 197 -16.19 7.92 5.98
CA ASP A 197 -16.75 9.20 5.54
C ASP A 197 -17.84 9.61 6.52
N SER A 198 -17.80 10.88 6.98
CA SER A 198 -18.87 11.48 7.79
C SER A 198 -20.17 11.71 7.00
N GLY A 199 -20.19 11.36 5.71
CA GLY A 199 -21.35 11.57 4.84
C GLY A 199 -21.50 13.00 4.33
N GLU A 200 -20.48 13.83 4.51
CA GLU A 200 -20.41 15.21 4.01
C GLU A 200 -19.42 15.28 2.83
N GLY A 201 -19.67 14.50 1.79
CA GLY A 201 -18.88 14.48 0.56
C GLY A 201 -19.62 15.06 -0.63
#